data_62f22fc6052f2b4234e079fe3e7da792
#
_entry.id   62f22fc6052f2b4234e079fe3e7da792
#
_cell.length_a   1.000
_cell.length_b   1.000
_cell.length_c   1.000
_cell.angle_alpha   90.00
_cell.angle_beta   90.00
_cell.angle_gamma   90.00
#
_symmetry.space_group_name_H-M   'P 1'
#
loop_
_entity.id
_entity.type
_entity.pdbx_description
1 polymer ?
#
loop_
_entity_poly.entity_id
_entity_poly.type
_entity_poly.pdbx_seq_one_letter_code
_entity_poly.pdbx_strand_id
1 'polypeptide(L)'
;MERIYLDNASTSFPKAEGVAEAVYQYIKECGCNINRGGYDEAYQAEELVLETRQRLTALFHGPDCRNVVFTRNITESLNVLLKGFLRPGDHVLVSAMEHNAVMRPLTQLQSRGVSFDRIPCAGDGTLDTSAMAALLRDNTRAVVMLHASNVCGTVLPAAEVGRPVRGRYLRSH
;
A
#
# COMPACT_ATOMS: atom_id res chain seq x y z
N MET A 1 23.57 23.74 -15.59
CA MET A 1 22.55 23.91 -14.53
C MET A 1 22.07 22.51 -14.15
N GLU A 2 22.18 22.12 -12.89
CA GLU A 2 21.69 20.84 -12.41
C GLU A 2 20.16 20.85 -12.43
N ARG A 3 19.54 19.81 -12.98
CA ARG A 3 18.08 19.70 -13.08
C ARG A 3 17.50 19.28 -11.72
N ILE A 4 16.64 20.09 -11.14
CA ILE A 4 15.88 19.72 -9.93
C ILE A 4 14.57 19.06 -10.37
N TYR A 5 14.32 17.84 -9.90
CA TYR A 5 13.11 17.06 -10.19
C TYR A 5 12.27 16.91 -8.92
N LEU A 6 11.06 17.50 -8.90
CA LEU A 6 10.17 17.55 -7.73
C LEU A 6 8.88 16.72 -7.91
N ASP A 7 8.83 15.84 -8.90
CA ASP A 7 7.63 15.04 -9.21
C ASP A 7 7.83 13.52 -8.98
N ASN A 8 8.67 13.16 -8.01
CA ASN A 8 8.92 11.75 -7.66
C ASN A 8 7.67 11.02 -7.15
N ALA A 9 6.66 11.75 -6.66
CA ALA A 9 5.40 11.17 -6.25
C ALA A 9 4.59 10.58 -7.41
N SER A 10 4.73 11.14 -8.62
CA SER A 10 4.15 10.58 -9.85
C SER A 10 4.95 9.39 -10.36
N THR A 11 6.26 9.58 -10.51
CA THR A 11 7.22 8.54 -10.90
C THR A 11 8.63 8.94 -10.51
N SER A 12 9.42 7.98 -10.04
CA SER A 12 10.82 8.24 -9.69
C SER A 12 11.65 8.61 -10.92
N PHE A 13 12.43 9.69 -10.82
CA PHE A 13 13.39 10.08 -11.83
C PHE A 13 14.62 10.78 -11.17
N PRO A 14 15.86 10.38 -11.55
CA PRO A 14 16.19 9.25 -12.44
C PRO A 14 15.70 7.92 -11.88
N LYS A 15 15.55 6.91 -12.76
CA LYS A 15 15.30 5.54 -12.33
C LYS A 15 16.51 5.02 -11.54
N ALA A 16 16.27 4.09 -10.61
CA ALA A 16 17.36 3.42 -9.94
C ALA A 16 18.27 2.70 -10.97
N GLU A 17 19.55 2.62 -10.64
CA GLU A 17 20.53 1.92 -11.48
C GLU A 17 20.09 0.47 -11.73
N GLY A 18 20.28 0.00 -12.96
CA GLY A 18 19.93 -1.35 -13.38
C GLY A 18 18.46 -1.57 -13.76
N VAL A 19 17.51 -0.67 -13.43
CA VAL A 19 16.08 -0.89 -13.75
C VAL A 19 15.83 -0.99 -15.24
N ALA A 20 16.35 -0.06 -16.04
CA ALA A 20 16.14 -0.06 -17.49
C ALA A 20 16.78 -1.29 -18.14
N GLU A 21 17.97 -1.66 -17.70
CA GLU A 21 18.71 -2.82 -18.20
C GLU A 21 17.97 -4.13 -17.85
N ALA A 22 17.50 -4.29 -16.62
CA ALA A 22 16.74 -5.49 -16.21
C ALA A 22 15.45 -5.66 -17.04
N VAL A 23 14.73 -4.57 -17.32
CA VAL A 23 13.53 -4.61 -18.18
C VAL A 23 13.89 -5.00 -19.60
N TYR A 24 14.95 -4.41 -20.15
CA TYR A 24 15.42 -4.72 -21.51
C TYR A 24 15.83 -6.20 -21.64
N GLN A 25 16.63 -6.72 -20.71
CA GLN A 25 17.08 -8.11 -20.71
C GLN A 25 15.90 -9.08 -20.56
N TYR A 26 14.96 -8.79 -19.66
CA TYR A 26 13.76 -9.62 -19.50
C TYR A 26 12.95 -9.71 -20.80
N ILE A 27 12.70 -8.57 -21.48
CA ILE A 27 11.94 -8.55 -22.74
C ILE A 27 12.68 -9.31 -23.83
N LYS A 28 14.01 -9.17 -23.91
CA LYS A 28 14.83 -9.76 -24.94
C LYS A 28 15.03 -11.27 -24.78
N GLU A 29 15.21 -11.74 -23.56
CA GLU A 29 15.71 -13.09 -23.28
C GLU A 29 14.65 -14.01 -22.67
N CYS A 30 13.66 -13.45 -21.96
CA CYS A 30 12.65 -14.21 -21.23
C CYS A 30 11.24 -13.97 -21.79
N GLY A 31 10.72 -12.77 -21.76
CA GLY A 31 9.49 -12.23 -22.38
C GLY A 31 8.24 -13.12 -22.47
N CYS A 32 8.11 -14.15 -21.64
CA CYS A 32 7.08 -15.19 -21.72
C CYS A 32 6.08 -15.11 -20.56
N ASN A 33 4.98 -15.88 -20.67
CA ASN A 33 4.00 -16.02 -19.60
C ASN A 33 4.49 -17.03 -18.55
N ILE A 34 4.28 -16.68 -17.29
CA ILE A 34 4.42 -17.59 -16.16
C ILE A 34 3.25 -18.57 -16.08
N ASN A 35 3.47 -19.75 -15.46
CA ASN A 35 2.45 -20.78 -15.18
C ASN A 35 1.78 -21.45 -16.41
N ARG A 36 2.36 -21.33 -17.62
CA ARG A 36 1.77 -21.92 -18.83
C ARG A 36 2.73 -22.72 -19.69
N GLY A 37 3.98 -22.82 -19.35
CA GLY A 37 4.98 -23.54 -20.14
C GLY A 37 5.91 -24.39 -19.27
N GLY A 38 6.36 -25.51 -19.81
CA GLY A 38 7.41 -26.36 -19.21
C GLY A 38 8.75 -26.16 -19.91
N TYR A 39 9.14 -24.92 -20.19
CA TYR A 39 10.40 -24.56 -20.86
C TYR A 39 11.19 -23.56 -20.00
N ASP A 40 12.49 -23.47 -20.25
CA ASP A 40 13.44 -22.80 -19.36
C ASP A 40 13.11 -21.32 -19.11
N GLU A 41 12.66 -20.58 -20.12
CA GLU A 41 12.30 -19.17 -19.99
C GLU A 41 11.08 -18.95 -19.09
N ALA A 42 10.11 -19.91 -19.08
CA ALA A 42 8.97 -19.86 -18.19
C ALA A 42 9.39 -20.07 -16.73
N TYR A 43 10.31 -20.99 -16.48
CA TYR A 43 10.88 -21.21 -15.14
C TYR A 43 11.68 -19.99 -14.66
N GLN A 44 12.48 -19.38 -15.53
CA GLN A 44 13.21 -18.13 -15.21
C GLN A 44 12.26 -16.99 -14.84
N ALA A 45 11.13 -16.84 -15.55
CA ALA A 45 10.13 -15.85 -15.24
C ALA A 45 9.45 -16.12 -13.88
N GLU A 46 9.16 -17.39 -13.55
CA GLU A 46 8.60 -17.79 -12.25
C GLU A 46 9.60 -17.53 -11.12
N GLU A 47 10.88 -17.83 -11.31
CA GLU A 47 11.94 -17.58 -10.35
C GLU A 47 12.08 -16.08 -10.05
N LEU A 48 12.07 -15.23 -11.08
CA LEU A 48 12.10 -13.77 -10.92
C LEU A 48 10.93 -13.24 -10.08
N VAL A 49 9.72 -13.76 -10.34
CA VAL A 49 8.53 -13.40 -9.56
C VAL A 49 8.65 -13.86 -8.12
N LEU A 50 9.14 -15.08 -7.88
CA LEU A 50 9.35 -15.63 -6.53
C LEU A 50 10.40 -14.82 -5.76
N GLU A 51 11.55 -14.54 -6.38
CA GLU A 51 12.60 -13.72 -5.78
C GLU A 51 12.09 -12.32 -5.41
N THR A 52 11.32 -11.69 -6.30
CA THR A 52 10.72 -10.37 -6.03
C THR A 52 9.77 -10.42 -4.84
N ARG A 53 8.94 -11.45 -4.73
CA ARG A 53 8.06 -11.67 -3.57
C ARG A 53 8.86 -11.85 -2.28
N GLN A 54 9.93 -12.63 -2.31
CA GLN A 54 10.81 -12.86 -1.15
C GLN A 54 11.48 -11.57 -0.69
N ARG A 55 12.02 -10.76 -1.62
CA ARG A 55 12.64 -9.46 -1.33
C ARG A 55 11.64 -8.48 -0.72
N LEU A 56 10.42 -8.39 -1.26
CA LEU A 56 9.36 -7.55 -0.69
C LEU A 56 8.92 -8.05 0.69
N THR A 57 8.81 -9.36 0.88
CA THR A 57 8.49 -9.96 2.18
C THR A 57 9.54 -9.60 3.22
N ALA A 58 10.82 -9.70 2.86
CA ALA A 58 11.92 -9.31 3.76
C ALA A 58 11.90 -7.82 4.08
N LEU A 59 11.67 -6.95 3.07
CA LEU A 59 11.60 -5.50 3.23
C LEU A 59 10.50 -5.07 4.20
N PHE A 60 9.34 -5.71 4.15
CA PHE A 60 8.18 -5.38 4.98
C PHE A 60 8.03 -6.29 6.22
N HIS A 61 9.03 -7.14 6.51
CA HIS A 61 8.98 -8.12 7.60
C HIS A 61 7.72 -8.99 7.58
N GLY A 62 7.28 -9.36 6.37
CA GLY A 62 6.13 -10.22 6.18
C GLY A 62 6.42 -11.68 6.58
N PRO A 63 5.40 -12.45 6.97
CA PRO A 63 5.58 -13.84 7.41
C PRO A 63 5.80 -14.82 6.25
N ASP A 64 5.30 -14.52 5.04
CA ASP A 64 5.31 -15.45 3.90
C ASP A 64 5.25 -14.69 2.57
N CYS A 65 6.12 -15.03 1.65
CA CYS A 65 6.17 -14.39 0.32
C CYS A 65 4.93 -14.68 -0.55
N ARG A 66 4.15 -15.71 -0.23
CA ARG A 66 2.87 -16.01 -0.88
C ARG A 66 1.81 -14.94 -0.62
N ASN A 67 1.98 -14.13 0.44
CA ASN A 67 1.10 -13.01 0.76
C ASN A 67 1.37 -11.77 -0.10
N VAL A 68 2.43 -11.75 -0.90
CA VAL A 68 2.71 -10.67 -1.85
C VAL A 68 1.95 -10.93 -3.15
N VAL A 69 1.01 -10.06 -3.46
CA VAL A 69 0.18 -10.13 -4.68
C VAL A 69 0.45 -8.90 -5.53
N PHE A 70 0.77 -9.10 -6.81
CA PHE A 70 0.99 -8.02 -7.76
C PHE A 70 -0.32 -7.58 -8.41
N THR A 71 -0.50 -6.28 -8.55
CA THR A 71 -1.56 -5.64 -9.31
C THR A 71 -0.95 -4.66 -10.31
N ARG A 72 -1.75 -4.10 -11.21
CA ARG A 72 -1.24 -3.16 -12.21
C ARG A 72 -0.78 -1.82 -11.61
N ASN A 73 -1.37 -1.41 -10.49
CA ASN A 73 -1.04 -0.17 -9.79
C ASN A 73 -1.66 -0.15 -8.38
N ILE A 74 -1.21 0.80 -7.55
CA ILE A 74 -1.69 0.95 -6.17
C ILE A 74 -3.19 1.25 -6.07
N THR A 75 -3.78 1.96 -7.04
CA THR A 75 -5.21 2.24 -7.06
C THR A 75 -6.02 0.94 -7.18
N GLU A 76 -5.59 0.01 -8.03
CA GLU A 76 -6.19 -1.31 -8.14
C GLU A 76 -6.03 -2.11 -6.85
N SER A 77 -4.80 -2.17 -6.28
CA SER A 77 -4.54 -2.84 -5.01
C SER A 77 -5.48 -2.36 -3.90
N LEU A 78 -5.61 -1.04 -3.74
CA LEU A 78 -6.48 -0.44 -2.72
C LEU A 78 -7.96 -0.75 -2.96
N ASN A 79 -8.43 -0.73 -4.21
CA ASN A 79 -9.80 -1.11 -4.54
C ASN A 79 -10.09 -2.58 -4.23
N VAL A 80 -9.17 -3.49 -4.62
CA VAL A 80 -9.29 -4.93 -4.32
C VAL A 80 -9.32 -5.15 -2.82
N LEU A 81 -8.38 -4.53 -2.09
CA LEU A 81 -8.27 -4.68 -0.64
C LEU A 81 -9.51 -4.12 0.06
N LEU A 82 -9.85 -2.85 -0.14
CA LEU A 82 -10.93 -2.19 0.60
C LEU A 82 -12.30 -2.81 0.29
N LYS A 83 -12.60 -3.03 -1.00
CA LYS A 83 -13.89 -3.61 -1.42
C LYS A 83 -14.02 -5.10 -1.12
N GLY A 84 -12.90 -5.83 -1.08
CA GLY A 84 -12.87 -7.26 -0.76
C GLY A 84 -12.90 -7.55 0.75
N PHE A 85 -12.33 -6.66 1.56
CA PHE A 85 -12.15 -6.86 2.99
C PHE A 85 -13.28 -6.28 3.84
N LEU A 86 -13.76 -5.06 3.52
CA LEU A 86 -14.75 -4.34 4.32
C LEU A 86 -16.17 -4.87 4.07
N ARG A 87 -16.97 -4.88 5.14
CA ARG A 87 -18.36 -5.35 5.16
C ARG A 87 -19.28 -4.24 5.69
N PRO A 88 -20.60 -4.29 5.39
CA PRO A 88 -21.58 -3.42 6.04
C PRO A 88 -21.45 -3.47 7.56
N GLY A 89 -21.46 -2.31 8.18
CA GLY A 89 -21.25 -2.14 9.62
C GLY A 89 -19.79 -1.93 10.04
N ASP A 90 -18.82 -2.14 9.16
CA ASP A 90 -17.41 -1.86 9.46
C ASP A 90 -17.14 -0.36 9.51
N HIS A 91 -16.20 -0.01 10.37
CA HIS A 91 -15.64 1.33 10.50
C HIS A 91 -14.17 1.35 10.09
N VAL A 92 -13.72 2.43 9.43
CA VAL A 92 -12.35 2.64 9.00
C VAL A 92 -11.84 3.99 9.51
N LEU A 93 -10.65 4.02 10.06
CA LEU A 93 -9.93 5.27 10.29
C LEU A 93 -9.01 5.55 9.10
N VAL A 94 -9.00 6.80 8.65
CA VAL A 94 -8.09 7.26 7.59
C VAL A 94 -7.35 8.51 8.04
N SER A 95 -6.16 8.77 7.52
CA SER A 95 -5.54 10.07 7.74
C SER A 95 -6.32 11.16 6.98
N ALA A 96 -6.29 12.41 7.48
CA ALA A 96 -6.88 13.55 6.74
C ALA A 96 -6.12 13.87 5.44
N MET A 97 -4.92 13.28 5.26
CA MET A 97 -4.02 13.48 4.12
C MET A 97 -4.20 12.44 3.01
N GLU A 98 -5.23 11.57 3.09
CA GLU A 98 -5.35 10.42 2.19
C GLU A 98 -5.54 10.80 0.72
N HIS A 99 -4.90 10.00 -0.12
CA HIS A 99 -5.03 10.08 -1.56
C HIS A 99 -6.43 9.62 -2.04
N ASN A 100 -6.87 10.13 -3.18
CA ASN A 100 -8.14 9.75 -3.82
C ASN A 100 -8.29 8.24 -4.08
N ALA A 101 -7.18 7.51 -4.27
CA ALA A 101 -7.19 6.06 -4.42
C ALA A 101 -7.75 5.32 -3.18
N VAL A 102 -7.67 5.94 -1.99
CA VAL A 102 -8.28 5.46 -0.74
C VAL A 102 -9.67 6.05 -0.57
N MET A 103 -9.82 7.38 -0.74
CA MET A 103 -11.06 8.07 -0.40
C MET A 103 -12.23 7.71 -1.34
N ARG A 104 -11.98 7.56 -2.64
CA ARG A 104 -13.05 7.21 -3.59
C ARG A 104 -13.70 5.85 -3.31
N PRO A 105 -12.96 4.73 -3.15
CA PRO A 105 -13.58 3.46 -2.78
C PRO A 105 -14.27 3.49 -1.41
N LEU A 106 -13.73 4.21 -0.40
CA LEU A 106 -14.40 4.35 0.89
C LEU A 106 -15.71 5.13 0.79
N THR A 107 -15.74 6.22 0.03
CA THR A 107 -16.99 6.97 -0.25
C THR A 107 -18.04 6.10 -0.94
N GLN A 108 -17.62 5.24 -1.90
CA GLN A 108 -18.54 4.27 -2.50
C GLN A 108 -19.06 3.24 -1.49
N LEU A 109 -18.21 2.79 -0.57
CA LEU A 109 -18.59 1.79 0.44
C LEU A 109 -19.52 2.37 1.52
N GLN A 110 -19.58 3.69 1.71
CA GLN A 110 -20.57 4.32 2.59
C GLN A 110 -22.01 3.98 2.19
N SER A 111 -22.32 3.95 0.89
CA SER A 111 -23.65 3.53 0.39
C SER A 111 -23.96 2.05 0.68
N ARG A 112 -22.95 1.26 1.07
CA ARG A 112 -23.07 -0.14 1.46
C ARG A 112 -22.96 -0.37 2.97
N GLY A 113 -23.04 0.71 3.77
CA GLY A 113 -23.03 0.63 5.23
C GLY A 113 -21.65 0.60 5.89
N VAL A 114 -20.56 0.90 5.18
CA VAL A 114 -19.24 1.13 5.77
C VAL A 114 -19.14 2.60 6.20
N SER A 115 -18.61 2.86 7.39
CA SER A 115 -18.34 4.21 7.87
C SER A 115 -16.84 4.50 7.96
N PHE A 116 -16.44 5.77 7.88
CA PHE A 116 -15.07 6.15 8.16
C PHE A 116 -14.97 7.51 8.86
N ASP A 117 -13.94 7.66 9.69
CA ASP A 117 -13.53 8.92 10.29
C ASP A 117 -12.11 9.28 9.85
N ARG A 118 -11.81 10.59 9.90
CA ARG A 118 -10.49 11.11 9.57
C ARG A 118 -9.72 11.45 10.84
N ILE A 119 -8.50 10.91 10.95
CA ILE A 119 -7.54 11.35 11.97
C ILE A 119 -7.05 12.74 11.53
N PRO A 120 -7.21 13.78 12.38
CA PRO A 120 -6.82 15.14 12.02
C PRO A 120 -5.33 15.28 11.71
N CYS A 121 -5.00 16.26 10.88
CA CYS A 121 -3.63 16.70 10.62
C CYS A 121 -3.51 18.19 10.88
N ALA A 122 -2.35 18.63 11.33
CA ALA A 122 -1.99 20.04 11.41
C ALA A 122 -1.79 20.65 10.00
N GLY A 123 -1.64 21.98 9.90
CA GLY A 123 -1.46 22.67 8.63
C GLY A 123 -0.18 22.29 7.87
N ASP A 124 0.81 21.74 8.54
CA ASP A 124 2.04 21.20 7.96
C ASP A 124 1.94 19.73 7.53
N GLY A 125 0.76 19.11 7.69
CA GLY A 125 0.50 17.70 7.39
C GLY A 125 0.88 16.73 8.51
N THR A 126 1.30 17.21 9.69
CA THR A 126 1.60 16.34 10.84
C THR A 126 0.31 15.70 11.36
N LEU A 127 0.30 14.36 11.49
CA LEU A 127 -0.86 13.60 11.96
C LEU A 127 -1.03 13.75 13.48
N ASP A 128 -2.23 14.06 13.93
CA ASP A 128 -2.58 14.06 15.36
C ASP A 128 -2.88 12.62 15.84
N THR A 129 -1.82 11.92 16.25
CA THR A 129 -1.95 10.55 16.77
C THR A 129 -2.71 10.49 18.10
N SER A 130 -2.78 11.59 18.86
CA SER A 130 -3.49 11.65 20.12
C SER A 130 -5.01 11.58 19.94
N ALA A 131 -5.53 12.17 18.86
CA ALA A 131 -6.95 12.10 18.51
C ALA A 131 -7.41 10.68 18.10
N MET A 132 -6.50 9.82 17.67
CA MET A 132 -6.81 8.49 17.16
C MET A 132 -7.51 7.61 18.19
N ALA A 133 -7.10 7.67 19.45
CA ALA A 133 -7.67 6.83 20.50
C ALA A 133 -9.18 7.09 20.70
N ALA A 134 -9.61 8.35 20.57
CA ALA A 134 -11.01 8.76 20.69
C ALA A 134 -11.84 8.37 19.46
N LEU A 135 -11.21 8.22 18.30
CA LEU A 135 -11.85 7.85 17.04
C LEU A 135 -11.97 6.32 16.84
N LEU A 136 -11.19 5.53 17.56
CA LEU A 136 -11.28 4.07 17.51
C LEU A 136 -12.59 3.57 18.11
N ARG A 137 -13.37 2.81 17.32
CA ARG A 137 -14.65 2.19 17.70
C ARG A 137 -14.49 0.67 17.82
N ASP A 138 -15.46 -0.01 18.44
CA ASP A 138 -15.42 -1.48 18.55
C ASP A 138 -15.51 -2.17 17.18
N ASN A 139 -16.21 -1.56 16.25
CA ASN A 139 -16.32 -2.00 14.87
C ASN A 139 -15.22 -1.42 13.94
N THR A 140 -14.17 -0.78 14.47
CA THR A 140 -13.06 -0.33 13.63
C THR A 140 -12.30 -1.53 13.09
N ARG A 141 -12.44 -1.75 11.79
CA ARG A 141 -11.89 -2.90 11.07
C ARG A 141 -10.53 -2.64 10.47
N ALA A 142 -10.24 -1.40 10.09
CA ALA A 142 -8.99 -1.01 9.46
C ALA A 142 -8.59 0.42 9.81
N VAL A 143 -7.29 0.65 9.79
CA VAL A 143 -6.70 1.99 9.72
C VAL A 143 -5.93 2.06 8.41
N VAL A 144 -6.23 3.06 7.58
CA VAL A 144 -5.60 3.29 6.28
C VAL A 144 -4.89 4.63 6.30
N MET A 145 -3.62 4.63 5.95
CA MET A 145 -2.77 5.80 6.10
C MET A 145 -1.68 5.82 5.03
N LEU A 146 -1.40 6.98 4.45
CA LEU A 146 -0.20 7.24 3.68
C LEU A 146 1.04 7.03 4.55
N HIS A 147 2.11 6.46 4.00
CA HIS A 147 3.41 6.51 4.68
C HIS A 147 4.07 7.89 4.52
N ALA A 148 3.99 8.45 3.33
CA ALA A 148 4.44 9.82 3.05
C ALA A 148 3.46 10.51 2.11
N SER A 149 3.18 11.79 2.36
CA SER A 149 2.27 12.56 1.53
C SER A 149 2.87 12.82 0.15
N ASN A 150 2.11 12.51 -0.89
CA ASN A 150 2.46 12.83 -2.27
C ASN A 150 2.35 14.34 -2.59
N VAL A 151 1.77 15.13 -1.69
CA VAL A 151 1.56 16.58 -1.87
C VAL A 151 2.62 17.39 -1.13
N CYS A 152 2.79 17.19 0.16
CA CYS A 152 3.69 17.98 1.00
C CYS A 152 4.95 17.21 1.46
N GLY A 153 5.05 15.91 1.18
CA GLY A 153 6.21 15.09 1.55
C GLY A 153 6.29 14.72 3.03
N THR A 154 5.34 15.14 3.86
CA THR A 154 5.31 14.78 5.28
C THR A 154 5.24 13.27 5.46
N VAL A 155 6.14 12.73 6.29
CA VAL A 155 6.16 11.30 6.64
C VAL A 155 5.24 11.09 7.85
N LEU A 156 4.26 10.20 7.70
CA LEU A 156 3.29 9.90 8.75
C LEU A 156 3.82 8.81 9.71
N PRO A 157 3.48 8.87 11.01
CA PRO A 157 4.07 8.02 12.05
C PRO A 157 3.44 6.62 12.08
N ALA A 158 3.71 5.79 11.06
CA ALA A 158 3.12 4.46 10.90
C ALA A 158 3.31 3.55 12.13
N ALA A 159 4.49 3.61 12.77
CA ALA A 159 4.78 2.82 13.96
C ALA A 159 3.94 3.22 15.18
N GLU A 160 3.63 4.52 15.34
CA GLU A 160 2.80 5.03 16.44
C GLU A 160 1.34 4.63 16.23
N VAL A 161 0.84 4.77 15.00
CA VAL A 161 -0.52 4.38 14.61
C VAL A 161 -0.71 2.86 14.73
N GLY A 162 0.29 2.07 14.39
CA GLY A 162 0.22 0.61 14.44
C GLY A 162 0.15 0.02 15.86
N ARG A 163 0.73 0.68 16.86
CA ARG A 163 0.78 0.17 18.24
C ARG A 163 -0.59 -0.05 18.87
N PRO A 164 -1.49 0.96 18.95
CA PRO A 164 -2.80 0.78 19.56
C PRO A 164 -3.68 -0.19 18.76
N VAL A 165 -3.54 -0.24 17.44
CA VAL A 165 -4.27 -1.19 16.58
C VAL A 165 -3.89 -2.63 16.92
N ARG A 166 -2.59 -2.94 16.98
CA ARG A 166 -2.10 -4.27 17.38
C ARG A 166 -2.55 -4.66 18.79
N GLY A 167 -2.46 -3.74 19.76
CA GLY A 167 -2.86 -3.99 21.14
C GLY A 167 -4.36 -4.29 21.28
N ARG A 168 -5.21 -3.77 20.40
CA ARG A 168 -6.65 -4.05 20.39
C ARG A 168 -6.96 -5.38 19.74
N TYR A 169 -6.31 -5.69 18.61
CA TYR A 169 -6.46 -6.98 17.92
C TYR A 169 -6.05 -8.17 18.80
N LEU A 170 -4.92 -8.06 19.52
CA LEU A 170 -4.43 -9.12 20.42
C LEU A 170 -5.30 -9.32 21.67
N ARG A 171 -6.18 -8.37 22.02
CA ARG A 171 -7.13 -8.50 23.16
C ARG A 171 -8.49 -9.07 22.75
N SER A 172 -8.80 -9.09 21.45
CA SER A 172 -10.08 -9.57 20.92
C SER A 172 -10.02 -10.99 20.34
N HIS A 173 -8.87 -11.63 20.38
CA HIS A 173 -8.58 -13.01 19.92
C HIS A 173 -7.70 -13.70 20.94
#